data_1347494a4aceda1995d293f3742a29ab
#
_entry.id   1347494a4aceda1995d293f3742a29ab
#
_cell.length_a   1.000
_cell.length_b   1.000
_cell.length_c   1.000
_cell.angle_alpha   90.00
_cell.angle_beta   90.00
_cell.angle_gamma   90.00
#
_symmetry.space_group_name_H-M   'P 1'
#
loop_
_entity.id
_entity.type
_entity.pdbx_description
1 polymer ?
#
loop_
_entity_poly.entity_id
_entity_poly.type
_entity_poly.pdbx_seq_one_letter_code
_entity_poly.pdbx_strand_id
1 'polypeptide(L)'
;MKKIQLRIADLRKQKKLTQQELADAIGVSFQTISKWETAASMPDITLLPPLAEYFHVSTDQLLGLKPLDGESYIPEQTGTKDFWNHRLDYLLRTRKRFWNDDYVRFLVSQVWNIQKPVSILDCGCGYGFLGLLLLPAMPGGSTYTGIDFAENLIQEGKQLFANQNIAAEFICKNVNEYTAENKYDFVICQAVLRHLDDPVAFIRKMISFAKPGGYVVCMDVNREFESCGLYVDGMDYRELCLHEGLEKKWQTELALQGRDYSVAVKAAHILERLGLADVDVRMNDKVEFMTPKHADYEEARNDFLRANQWTSCMGQGEENALILQLMTHGMSRSEAREYCLRNRRIAEYFSSNPDAEYSFARGLLIAYGRKM
;
A
#
# COMPACT_ATOMS: atom_id res chain seq x y z
N MET A 1 2.61 25.43 11.71
CA MET A 1 3.67 25.25 12.73
C MET A 1 3.60 23.82 13.25
N LYS A 2 4.69 23.04 13.19
CA LYS A 2 4.72 21.67 13.76
C LYS A 2 4.43 21.75 15.27
N LYS A 3 3.36 21.10 15.73
CA LYS A 3 3.08 20.97 17.16
C LYS A 3 4.09 20.00 17.76
N ILE A 4 5.06 20.53 18.50
CA ILE A 4 6.01 19.73 19.29
C ILE A 4 5.20 19.00 20.37
N GLN A 5 5.42 17.70 20.52
CA GLN A 5 4.80 16.89 21.56
C GLN A 5 5.87 16.13 22.33
N LEU A 6 6.07 16.56 23.56
CA LEU A 6 7.06 15.98 24.45
C LEU A 6 6.77 14.52 24.76
N ARG A 7 7.80 13.70 24.77
CA ARG A 7 7.73 12.26 25.09
C ARG A 7 7.99 11.96 26.57
N ILE A 8 7.87 12.98 27.45
CA ILE A 8 8.17 12.86 28.88
C ILE A 8 7.35 11.75 29.54
N ALA A 9 6.04 11.67 29.25
CA ALA A 9 5.18 10.64 29.84
C ALA A 9 5.59 9.22 29.42
N ASP A 10 6.00 9.03 28.17
CA ASP A 10 6.42 7.72 27.65
C ASP A 10 7.73 7.28 28.30
N LEU A 11 8.73 8.19 28.30
CA LEU A 11 10.05 7.95 28.88
C LEU A 11 9.98 7.70 30.39
N ARG A 12 9.17 8.47 31.11
CA ARG A 12 8.93 8.26 32.54
C ARG A 12 8.34 6.89 32.82
N LYS A 13 7.29 6.51 32.06
CA LYS A 13 6.65 5.19 32.21
C LYS A 13 7.61 4.04 31.88
N GLN A 14 8.45 4.18 30.87
CA GLN A 14 9.50 3.19 30.55
C GLN A 14 10.46 2.99 31.71
N LYS A 15 10.85 4.08 32.40
CA LYS A 15 11.69 4.02 33.62
C LYS A 15 10.91 3.64 34.90
N LYS A 16 9.58 3.37 34.78
CA LYS A 16 8.68 3.02 35.90
C LYS A 16 8.66 4.09 37.02
N LEU A 17 8.84 5.35 36.66
CA LEU A 17 8.84 6.48 37.60
C LEU A 17 7.44 7.06 37.75
N THR A 18 7.14 7.55 38.96
CA THR A 18 6.00 8.44 39.20
C THR A 18 6.29 9.86 38.69
N GLN A 19 5.25 10.67 38.50
CA GLN A 19 5.43 12.08 38.14
C GLN A 19 6.19 12.85 39.24
N GLN A 20 6.00 12.47 40.52
CA GLN A 20 6.70 13.07 41.64
C GLN A 20 8.20 12.77 41.58
N GLU A 21 8.58 11.51 41.38
CA GLU A 21 10.01 11.13 41.30
C GLU A 21 10.70 11.82 40.13
N LEU A 22 10.04 12.00 39.00
CA LEU A 22 10.60 12.78 37.89
C LEU A 22 10.71 14.27 38.25
N ALA A 23 9.70 14.83 38.90
CA ALA A 23 9.72 16.23 39.35
C ALA A 23 10.89 16.50 40.29
N ASP A 24 11.12 15.63 41.26
CA ASP A 24 12.21 15.70 42.22
C ASP A 24 13.58 15.60 41.53
N ALA A 25 13.69 14.69 40.54
CA ALA A 25 14.94 14.49 39.80
C ALA A 25 15.32 15.68 38.89
N ILE A 26 14.33 16.37 38.33
CA ILE A 26 14.55 17.52 37.42
C ILE A 26 14.54 18.86 38.20
N GLY A 27 14.11 18.88 39.48
CA GLY A 27 14.04 20.08 40.28
C GLY A 27 12.84 20.98 39.95
N VAL A 28 11.70 20.41 39.57
CA VAL A 28 10.45 21.13 39.25
C VAL A 28 9.29 20.61 40.12
N SER A 29 8.14 21.26 40.06
CA SER A 29 6.96 20.76 40.78
C SER A 29 6.26 19.61 40.04
N PHE A 30 5.57 18.72 40.79
CA PHE A 30 4.70 17.70 40.23
C PHE A 30 3.68 18.26 39.22
N GLN A 31 3.08 19.41 39.55
CA GLN A 31 2.12 20.07 38.65
C GLN A 31 2.77 20.49 37.32
N THR A 32 4.06 20.83 37.33
CA THR A 32 4.82 21.19 36.15
C THR A 32 4.98 19.96 35.23
N ILE A 33 5.38 18.82 35.78
CA ILE A 33 5.49 17.56 35.03
C ILE A 33 4.13 17.16 34.45
N SER A 34 3.06 17.23 35.26
CA SER A 34 1.72 16.90 34.81
C SER A 34 1.25 17.79 33.64
N LYS A 35 1.55 19.10 33.67
CA LYS A 35 1.24 20.02 32.55
C LYS A 35 2.05 19.72 31.29
N TRP A 36 3.29 19.31 31.41
CA TRP A 36 4.12 18.91 30.27
C TRP A 36 3.61 17.62 29.64
N GLU A 37 3.25 16.63 30.46
CA GLU A 37 2.73 15.34 29.99
C GLU A 37 1.37 15.48 29.31
N THR A 38 0.55 16.43 29.72
CA THR A 38 -0.76 16.74 29.12
C THR A 38 -0.69 17.78 28.00
N ALA A 39 0.51 18.27 27.68
CA ALA A 39 0.73 19.36 26.71
C ALA A 39 0.02 20.69 27.08
N ALA A 40 -0.35 20.88 28.35
CA ALA A 40 -0.91 22.12 28.85
C ALA A 40 0.12 23.27 28.95
N SER A 41 1.42 22.92 29.07
CA SER A 41 2.54 23.85 28.95
C SER A 41 3.77 23.11 28.39
N MET A 42 4.77 23.89 27.96
CA MET A 42 6.06 23.37 27.49
C MET A 42 7.13 23.65 28.53
N PRO A 43 8.16 22.79 28.67
CA PRO A 43 9.36 23.13 29.43
C PRO A 43 10.06 24.36 28.86
N ASP A 44 10.73 25.12 29.73
CA ASP A 44 11.67 26.10 29.25
C ASP A 44 12.77 25.40 28.42
N ILE A 45 13.27 26.10 27.40
CA ILE A 45 14.30 25.57 26.52
C ILE A 45 15.57 25.12 27.29
N THR A 46 15.87 25.75 28.42
CA THR A 46 17.00 25.40 29.28
C THR A 46 16.80 24.08 30.02
N LEU A 47 15.58 23.61 30.17
CA LEU A 47 15.24 22.32 30.80
C LEU A 47 15.21 21.14 29.81
N LEU A 48 15.22 21.39 28.50
CA LEU A 48 15.24 20.34 27.51
C LEU A 48 16.53 19.48 27.55
N PRO A 49 17.74 20.06 27.62
CA PRO A 49 18.98 19.28 27.75
C PRO A 49 19.02 18.42 29.03
N PRO A 50 18.74 18.92 30.24
CA PRO A 50 18.71 18.09 31.45
C PRO A 50 17.68 16.95 31.39
N LEU A 51 16.51 17.19 30.82
CA LEU A 51 15.49 16.15 30.60
C LEU A 51 15.97 15.07 29.63
N ALA A 52 16.59 15.48 28.52
CA ALA A 52 17.11 14.54 27.52
C ALA A 52 18.27 13.71 28.12
N GLU A 53 19.15 14.33 28.89
CA GLU A 53 20.24 13.65 29.59
C GLU A 53 19.70 12.65 30.64
N TYR A 54 18.76 13.09 31.48
CA TYR A 54 18.12 12.22 32.49
C TYR A 54 17.49 10.95 31.88
N PHE A 55 16.88 11.11 30.73
CA PHE A 55 16.28 9.98 30.02
C PHE A 55 17.24 9.21 29.11
N HIS A 56 18.49 9.69 28.93
CA HIS A 56 19.48 9.15 27.99
C HIS A 56 18.99 9.16 26.55
N VAL A 57 18.36 10.24 26.11
CA VAL A 57 17.84 10.42 24.76
C VAL A 57 18.34 11.74 24.18
N SER A 58 18.29 11.90 22.86
CA SER A 58 18.54 13.22 22.25
C SER A 58 17.36 14.18 22.49
N THR A 59 17.60 15.46 22.39
CA THR A 59 16.54 16.49 22.47
C THR A 59 15.48 16.27 21.37
N ASP A 60 15.88 15.86 20.17
CA ASP A 60 14.95 15.52 19.09
C ASP A 60 14.04 14.34 19.49
N GLN A 61 14.58 13.32 20.15
CA GLN A 61 13.81 12.19 20.66
C GLN A 61 12.85 12.62 21.79
N LEU A 62 13.32 13.48 22.69
CA LEU A 62 12.50 14.04 23.76
C LEU A 62 11.33 14.87 23.21
N LEU A 63 11.58 15.65 22.13
CA LEU A 63 10.60 16.48 21.45
C LEU A 63 9.68 15.69 20.51
N GLY A 64 9.91 14.37 20.35
CA GLY A 64 9.14 13.51 19.43
C GLY A 64 9.42 13.79 17.95
N LEU A 65 10.57 14.41 17.64
CA LEU A 65 11.02 14.68 16.26
C LEU A 65 11.78 13.49 15.66
N LYS A 66 12.34 12.62 16.53
CA LYS A 66 13.00 11.36 16.18
C LYS A 66 12.46 10.21 17.04
N PRO A 67 12.46 8.95 16.55
CA PRO A 67 12.11 7.79 17.36
C PRO A 67 13.09 7.59 18.51
N LEU A 68 12.66 6.91 19.59
CA LEU A 68 13.53 6.55 20.71
C LEU A 68 14.45 5.38 20.33
N ASP A 69 15.61 5.27 21.00
CA ASP A 69 16.50 4.13 20.86
C ASP A 69 15.77 2.86 21.34
N GLY A 70 15.76 1.83 20.48
CA GLY A 70 14.97 0.62 20.69
C GLY A 70 13.61 0.60 20.00
N GLU A 71 13.09 1.73 19.52
CA GLU A 71 12.03 1.79 18.53
C GLU A 71 12.67 1.54 17.14
N SER A 72 13.15 0.32 16.92
CA SER A 72 13.74 -0.06 15.63
C SER A 72 12.68 -0.08 14.55
N TYR A 73 13.06 0.35 13.35
CA TYR A 73 12.23 0.18 12.16
C TYR A 73 11.77 -1.28 12.04
N ILE A 74 10.45 -1.48 11.97
CA ILE A 74 9.85 -2.80 11.76
C ILE A 74 9.52 -2.89 10.27
N PRO A 75 10.22 -3.75 9.51
CA PRO A 75 9.97 -3.89 8.07
C PRO A 75 8.53 -4.27 7.76
N GLU A 76 7.97 -3.67 6.72
CA GLU A 76 6.67 -4.08 6.18
C GLU A 76 6.76 -5.51 5.63
N GLN A 77 5.77 -6.34 5.99
CA GLN A 77 5.76 -7.77 5.66
C GLN A 77 5.12 -8.08 4.30
N THR A 78 4.69 -7.06 3.54
CA THR A 78 3.97 -7.25 2.27
C THR A 78 4.82 -7.87 1.15
N GLY A 79 6.13 -8.05 1.36
CA GLY A 79 7.01 -8.83 0.50
C GLY A 79 7.11 -10.31 0.86
N THR A 80 6.41 -10.79 1.90
CA THR A 80 6.55 -12.15 2.41
C THR A 80 5.43 -13.09 1.94
N LYS A 81 5.77 -14.38 1.81
CA LYS A 81 4.82 -15.45 1.47
C LYS A 81 3.68 -15.54 2.48
N ASP A 82 3.99 -15.46 3.76
CA ASP A 82 3.01 -15.60 4.85
C ASP A 82 1.99 -14.47 4.84
N PHE A 83 2.40 -13.25 4.55
CA PHE A 83 1.50 -12.12 4.41
C PHE A 83 0.43 -12.39 3.34
N TRP A 84 0.81 -12.88 2.17
CA TRP A 84 -0.10 -13.10 1.05
C TRP A 84 -0.96 -14.35 1.22
N ASN A 85 -0.46 -15.41 1.84
CA ASN A 85 -1.26 -16.61 2.13
C ASN A 85 -2.51 -16.33 2.98
N HIS A 86 -2.53 -15.23 3.73
CA HIS A 86 -3.67 -14.82 4.56
C HIS A 86 -4.52 -13.70 3.92
N ARG A 87 -4.27 -13.34 2.64
CA ARG A 87 -4.94 -12.21 1.98
C ARG A 87 -5.91 -12.58 0.86
N LEU A 88 -6.23 -13.86 0.72
CA LEU A 88 -7.13 -14.32 -0.35
C LEU A 88 -8.47 -13.58 -0.34
N ASP A 89 -9.18 -13.53 0.79
CA ASP A 89 -10.47 -12.83 0.91
C ASP A 89 -10.36 -11.36 0.50
N TYR A 90 -9.31 -10.66 0.95
CA TYR A 90 -9.03 -9.28 0.54
C TYR A 90 -8.87 -9.15 -0.99
N LEU A 91 -8.12 -10.05 -1.61
CA LEU A 91 -7.87 -10.01 -3.05
C LEU A 91 -9.14 -10.31 -3.86
N LEU A 92 -9.92 -11.32 -3.47
CA LEU A 92 -11.19 -11.67 -4.12
C LEU A 92 -12.19 -10.53 -4.10
N ARG A 93 -12.28 -9.80 -2.97
CA ARG A 93 -13.22 -8.69 -2.81
C ARG A 93 -12.78 -7.42 -3.53
N THR A 94 -11.47 -7.12 -3.55
CA THR A 94 -10.98 -5.83 -4.05
C THR A 94 -10.68 -5.84 -5.54
N ARG A 95 -10.13 -6.92 -6.11
CA ARG A 95 -9.63 -6.94 -7.49
C ARG A 95 -10.70 -6.69 -8.54
N LYS A 96 -11.91 -7.26 -8.37
CA LYS A 96 -13.04 -7.04 -9.29
C LYS A 96 -13.45 -5.56 -9.44
N ARG A 97 -13.08 -4.71 -8.46
CA ARG A 97 -13.42 -3.28 -8.45
C ARG A 97 -12.31 -2.39 -9.02
N PHE A 98 -11.25 -2.99 -9.59
CA PHE A 98 -10.14 -2.24 -10.17
C PHE A 98 -10.34 -1.92 -11.66
N TRP A 99 -11.25 -2.59 -12.36
CA TRP A 99 -11.32 -2.56 -13.80
C TRP A 99 -12.74 -2.35 -14.32
N ASN A 100 -12.82 -1.69 -15.48
CA ASN A 100 -13.98 -1.73 -16.37
C ASN A 100 -13.69 -2.71 -17.52
N ASP A 101 -14.60 -3.62 -17.82
CA ASP A 101 -14.40 -4.65 -18.83
C ASP A 101 -14.23 -4.09 -20.25
N ASP A 102 -14.88 -2.98 -20.57
CA ASP A 102 -14.75 -2.29 -21.84
C ASP A 102 -13.36 -1.66 -22.01
N TYR A 103 -12.76 -1.12 -20.93
CA TYR A 103 -11.40 -0.60 -20.97
C TYR A 103 -10.38 -1.71 -21.19
N VAL A 104 -10.58 -2.89 -20.62
CA VAL A 104 -9.70 -4.05 -20.88
C VAL A 104 -9.76 -4.45 -22.34
N ARG A 105 -10.95 -4.52 -22.95
CA ARG A 105 -11.11 -4.78 -24.38
C ARG A 105 -10.45 -3.71 -25.24
N PHE A 106 -10.55 -2.44 -24.83
CA PHE A 106 -9.86 -1.32 -25.50
C PHE A 106 -8.33 -1.48 -25.43
N LEU A 107 -7.78 -1.82 -24.26
CA LEU A 107 -6.34 -2.04 -24.12
C LEU A 107 -5.84 -3.14 -25.04
N VAL A 108 -6.53 -4.28 -25.06
CA VAL A 108 -6.16 -5.45 -25.90
C VAL A 108 -6.23 -5.12 -27.39
N SER A 109 -7.34 -4.51 -27.82
CA SER A 109 -7.61 -4.32 -29.27
C SER A 109 -6.99 -3.06 -29.85
N GLN A 110 -6.97 -1.95 -29.11
CA GLN A 110 -6.55 -0.64 -29.63
C GLN A 110 -5.15 -0.22 -29.18
N VAL A 111 -4.77 -0.55 -27.93
CA VAL A 111 -3.48 -0.12 -27.38
C VAL A 111 -2.40 -1.13 -27.72
N TRP A 112 -2.62 -2.40 -27.35
CA TRP A 112 -1.64 -3.47 -27.61
C TRP A 112 -1.83 -4.12 -29.00
N ASN A 113 -2.96 -3.86 -29.65
CA ASN A 113 -3.30 -4.36 -30.98
C ASN A 113 -3.08 -5.87 -31.15
N ILE A 114 -3.58 -6.67 -30.17
CA ILE A 114 -3.41 -8.11 -30.17
C ILE A 114 -4.47 -8.73 -31.04
N GLN A 115 -4.06 -9.24 -32.22
CA GLN A 115 -4.95 -9.79 -33.27
C GLN A 115 -4.88 -11.32 -33.38
N LYS A 116 -3.91 -11.95 -32.75
CA LYS A 116 -3.65 -13.40 -32.81
C LYS A 116 -3.54 -13.98 -31.40
N PRO A 117 -3.80 -15.28 -31.21
CA PRO A 117 -3.58 -15.94 -29.94
C PRO A 117 -2.18 -15.68 -29.39
N VAL A 118 -2.11 -15.40 -28.10
CA VAL A 118 -0.86 -15.09 -27.38
C VAL A 118 -0.70 -16.00 -26.16
N SER A 119 0.55 -16.27 -25.81
CA SER A 119 0.92 -16.90 -24.55
C SER A 119 1.18 -15.80 -23.51
N ILE A 120 0.45 -15.84 -22.39
CA ILE A 120 0.54 -14.87 -21.31
C ILE A 120 1.30 -15.49 -20.13
N LEU A 121 2.26 -14.75 -19.56
CA LEU A 121 2.89 -15.04 -18.27
C LEU A 121 2.55 -13.93 -17.28
N ASP A 122 1.90 -14.28 -16.18
CA ASP A 122 1.56 -13.36 -15.08
C ASP A 122 2.51 -13.57 -13.90
N CYS A 123 3.36 -12.59 -13.64
CA CYS A 123 4.41 -12.61 -12.63
C CYS A 123 3.92 -12.00 -11.31
N GLY A 124 3.72 -12.83 -10.29
CA GLY A 124 3.02 -12.45 -9.05
C GLY A 124 1.52 -12.47 -9.25
N CYS A 125 1.01 -13.56 -9.82
CA CYS A 125 -0.36 -13.67 -10.29
C CYS A 125 -1.42 -13.74 -9.19
N GLY A 126 -1.02 -14.00 -7.93
CA GLY A 126 -1.96 -14.30 -6.86
C GLY A 126 -2.85 -15.49 -7.23
N TYR A 127 -4.16 -15.30 -7.18
CA TYR A 127 -5.14 -16.31 -7.62
C TYR A 127 -5.47 -16.26 -9.14
N GLY A 128 -4.70 -15.50 -9.92
CA GLY A 128 -4.89 -15.43 -11.38
C GLY A 128 -5.93 -14.42 -11.85
N PHE A 129 -6.22 -13.38 -11.08
CA PHE A 129 -7.23 -12.37 -11.44
C PHE A 129 -7.02 -11.79 -12.84
N LEU A 130 -5.77 -11.42 -13.21
CA LEU A 130 -5.50 -10.89 -14.55
C LEU A 130 -5.81 -11.90 -15.67
N GLY A 131 -5.60 -13.18 -15.44
CA GLY A 131 -5.98 -14.22 -16.39
C GLY A 131 -7.49 -14.27 -16.63
N LEU A 132 -8.29 -14.23 -15.54
CA LEU A 132 -9.75 -14.16 -15.62
C LEU A 132 -10.24 -12.90 -16.34
N LEU A 133 -9.53 -11.78 -16.18
CA LEU A 133 -9.87 -10.50 -16.78
C LEU A 133 -9.47 -10.41 -18.25
N LEU A 134 -8.26 -10.88 -18.60
CA LEU A 134 -7.67 -10.68 -19.92
C LEU A 134 -8.09 -11.77 -20.94
N LEU A 135 -8.16 -13.04 -20.53
CA LEU A 135 -8.47 -14.13 -21.47
C LEU A 135 -9.76 -13.93 -22.26
N PRO A 136 -10.88 -13.45 -21.65
CA PRO A 136 -12.12 -13.18 -22.41
C PRO A 136 -11.97 -12.05 -23.44
N ALA A 137 -11.00 -11.14 -23.26
CA ALA A 137 -10.73 -10.03 -24.18
C ALA A 137 -9.66 -10.37 -25.23
N MET A 138 -8.88 -11.44 -25.01
CA MET A 138 -7.84 -11.89 -25.95
C MET A 138 -8.42 -12.72 -27.09
N PRO A 139 -7.72 -12.82 -28.24
CA PRO A 139 -8.10 -13.74 -29.32
C PRO A 139 -8.20 -15.18 -28.83
N GLY A 140 -9.20 -15.92 -29.36
CA GLY A 140 -9.42 -17.33 -29.01
C GLY A 140 -8.17 -18.19 -29.25
N GLY A 141 -7.88 -19.10 -28.32
CA GLY A 141 -6.65 -19.90 -28.31
C GLY A 141 -5.47 -19.28 -27.57
N SER A 142 -5.63 -18.09 -26.97
CA SER A 142 -4.63 -17.53 -26.04
C SER A 142 -4.50 -18.40 -24.79
N THR A 143 -3.28 -18.48 -24.23
CA THR A 143 -2.98 -19.30 -23.06
C THR A 143 -2.49 -18.45 -21.90
N TYR A 144 -2.70 -18.94 -20.68
CA TYR A 144 -2.30 -18.24 -19.45
C TYR A 144 -1.47 -19.14 -18.55
N THR A 145 -0.33 -18.60 -18.09
CA THR A 145 0.52 -19.18 -17.04
C THR A 145 0.67 -18.16 -15.94
N GLY A 146 0.27 -18.50 -14.72
CA GLY A 146 0.44 -17.67 -13.53
C GLY A 146 1.56 -18.18 -12.63
N ILE A 147 2.42 -17.29 -12.15
CA ILE A 147 3.47 -17.62 -11.17
C ILE A 147 3.26 -16.77 -9.93
N ASP A 148 3.19 -17.42 -8.78
CA ASP A 148 3.19 -16.78 -7.47
C ASP A 148 3.89 -17.69 -6.43
N PHE A 149 4.45 -17.09 -5.39
CA PHE A 149 5.10 -17.85 -4.31
C PHE A 149 4.13 -18.21 -3.18
N ALA A 150 2.91 -17.62 -3.16
CA ALA A 150 1.87 -17.85 -2.16
C ALA A 150 1.03 -19.08 -2.56
N GLU A 151 1.26 -20.19 -1.86
CA GLU A 151 0.65 -21.48 -2.20
C GLU A 151 -0.88 -21.47 -2.12
N ASN A 152 -1.46 -20.82 -1.09
CA ASN A 152 -2.90 -20.72 -0.93
C ASN A 152 -3.56 -19.98 -2.09
N LEU A 153 -2.90 -18.92 -2.62
CA LEU A 153 -3.39 -18.18 -3.77
C LEU A 153 -3.34 -19.01 -5.04
N ILE A 154 -2.26 -19.77 -5.26
CA ILE A 154 -2.10 -20.68 -6.40
C ILE A 154 -3.16 -21.78 -6.39
N GLN A 155 -3.44 -22.38 -5.23
CA GLN A 155 -4.48 -23.42 -5.12
C GLN A 155 -5.86 -22.87 -5.44
N GLU A 156 -6.20 -21.69 -4.92
CA GLU A 156 -7.47 -21.02 -5.24
C GLU A 156 -7.57 -20.70 -6.75
N GLY A 157 -6.49 -20.19 -7.35
CA GLY A 157 -6.45 -19.91 -8.79
C GLY A 157 -6.77 -21.15 -9.62
N LYS A 158 -6.14 -22.29 -9.30
CA LYS A 158 -6.42 -23.57 -9.97
C LYS A 158 -7.90 -23.97 -9.88
N GLN A 159 -8.51 -23.81 -8.69
CA GLN A 159 -9.92 -24.15 -8.49
C GLN A 159 -10.85 -23.20 -9.26
N LEU A 160 -10.60 -21.88 -9.21
CA LEU A 160 -11.41 -20.88 -9.91
C LEU A 160 -11.40 -21.09 -11.43
N PHE A 161 -10.23 -21.35 -12.01
CA PHE A 161 -10.10 -21.59 -13.44
C PHE A 161 -10.74 -22.91 -13.86
N ALA A 162 -10.56 -23.97 -13.08
CA ALA A 162 -11.20 -25.26 -13.32
C ALA A 162 -12.73 -25.15 -13.28
N ASN A 163 -13.29 -24.42 -12.31
CA ASN A 163 -14.74 -24.20 -12.16
C ASN A 163 -15.34 -23.43 -13.36
N GLN A 164 -14.55 -22.61 -14.03
CA GLN A 164 -14.97 -21.86 -15.22
C GLN A 164 -14.59 -22.55 -16.53
N ASN A 165 -14.02 -23.77 -16.49
CA ASN A 165 -13.50 -24.51 -17.65
C ASN A 165 -12.46 -23.72 -18.46
N ILE A 166 -11.65 -22.88 -17.80
CA ILE A 166 -10.57 -22.12 -18.41
C ILE A 166 -9.26 -22.91 -18.22
N ALA A 167 -8.62 -23.27 -19.33
CA ALA A 167 -7.31 -23.90 -19.29
C ALA A 167 -6.23 -22.88 -18.89
N ALA A 168 -5.50 -23.17 -17.81
CA ALA A 168 -4.41 -22.34 -17.31
C ALA A 168 -3.38 -23.19 -16.57
N GLU A 169 -2.14 -22.71 -16.57
CA GLU A 169 -1.05 -23.26 -15.76
C GLU A 169 -0.78 -22.35 -14.54
N PHE A 170 -0.61 -22.96 -13.37
CA PHE A 170 -0.28 -22.25 -12.14
C PHE A 170 0.98 -22.85 -11.50
N ILE A 171 2.01 -22.03 -11.30
CA ILE A 171 3.33 -22.40 -10.80
C ILE A 171 3.54 -21.74 -9.44
N CYS A 172 3.67 -22.55 -8.38
CA CYS A 172 4.01 -22.06 -7.04
C CYS A 172 5.51 -21.90 -6.92
N LYS A 173 6.05 -20.71 -7.24
CA LYS A 173 7.49 -20.42 -7.19
C LYS A 173 7.73 -18.90 -7.09
N ASN A 174 8.88 -18.53 -6.49
CA ASN A 174 9.37 -17.17 -6.60
C ASN A 174 9.76 -16.84 -8.06
N VAL A 175 9.25 -15.73 -8.59
CA VAL A 175 9.52 -15.29 -9.98
C VAL A 175 11.03 -15.17 -10.25
N ASN A 176 11.80 -14.69 -9.27
CA ASN A 176 13.24 -14.53 -9.41
C ASN A 176 13.98 -15.86 -9.56
N GLU A 177 13.44 -16.95 -9.01
CA GLU A 177 14.00 -18.30 -9.05
C GLU A 177 13.47 -19.13 -10.23
N TYR A 178 12.42 -18.63 -10.91
CA TYR A 178 11.82 -19.34 -12.03
C TYR A 178 12.67 -19.19 -13.29
N THR A 179 12.77 -20.27 -14.04
CA THR A 179 13.38 -20.29 -15.38
C THR A 179 12.35 -20.86 -16.34
N ALA A 180 11.90 -20.04 -17.29
CA ALA A 180 10.95 -20.45 -18.28
C ALA A 180 11.63 -21.30 -19.36
N GLU A 181 11.08 -22.46 -19.69
CA GLU A 181 11.51 -23.30 -20.83
C GLU A 181 11.17 -22.60 -22.16
N ASN A 182 10.00 -22.00 -22.23
CA ASN A 182 9.53 -21.23 -23.38
C ASN A 182 9.42 -19.74 -23.07
N LYS A 183 9.47 -18.89 -24.10
CA LYS A 183 9.22 -17.47 -23.99
C LYS A 183 7.76 -17.16 -24.27
N TYR A 184 7.27 -16.03 -23.76
CA TYR A 184 5.90 -15.62 -23.81
C TYR A 184 5.71 -14.39 -24.70
N ASP A 185 4.54 -14.29 -25.32
CA ASP A 185 4.18 -13.14 -26.17
C ASP A 185 3.82 -11.92 -25.30
N PHE A 186 3.29 -12.18 -24.09
CA PHE A 186 2.77 -11.16 -23.19
C PHE A 186 3.18 -11.48 -21.74
N VAL A 187 4.08 -10.70 -21.17
CA VAL A 187 4.56 -10.87 -19.79
C VAL A 187 4.05 -9.71 -18.96
N ILE A 188 3.28 -10.01 -17.92
CA ILE A 188 2.57 -9.01 -17.13
C ILE A 188 2.83 -9.16 -15.63
N CYS A 189 2.64 -8.09 -14.87
CA CYS A 189 2.45 -8.11 -13.43
C CYS A 189 1.45 -7.03 -13.00
N GLN A 190 0.70 -7.28 -11.92
CA GLN A 190 -0.19 -6.28 -11.33
C GLN A 190 -0.02 -6.19 -9.82
N ALA A 191 0.19 -4.98 -9.32
CA ALA A 191 0.30 -4.67 -7.89
C ALA A 191 1.39 -5.47 -7.17
N VAL A 192 2.54 -5.65 -7.84
CA VAL A 192 3.71 -6.39 -7.36
C VAL A 192 4.87 -5.45 -7.05
N LEU A 193 5.18 -4.51 -7.95
CA LEU A 193 6.43 -3.74 -7.94
C LEU A 193 6.61 -2.93 -6.65
N ARG A 194 5.55 -2.33 -6.12
CA ARG A 194 5.59 -1.54 -4.89
C ARG A 194 5.88 -2.37 -3.61
N HIS A 195 5.84 -3.70 -3.71
CA HIS A 195 6.12 -4.61 -2.59
C HIS A 195 7.53 -5.18 -2.63
N LEU A 196 8.29 -4.86 -3.67
CA LEU A 196 9.65 -5.35 -3.89
C LEU A 196 10.70 -4.35 -3.39
N ASP A 197 11.81 -4.88 -2.95
CA ASP A 197 13.03 -4.13 -2.60
C ASP A 197 13.85 -3.72 -3.84
N ASP A 198 13.78 -4.50 -4.94
CA ASP A 198 14.40 -4.18 -6.23
C ASP A 198 13.42 -4.42 -7.40
N PRO A 199 12.51 -3.47 -7.67
CA PRO A 199 11.57 -3.57 -8.79
C PRO A 199 12.28 -3.56 -10.16
N VAL A 200 13.47 -2.97 -10.28
CA VAL A 200 14.23 -2.94 -11.54
C VAL A 200 14.76 -4.33 -11.89
N ALA A 201 15.30 -5.06 -10.93
CA ALA A 201 15.73 -6.44 -11.12
C ALA A 201 14.55 -7.36 -11.50
N PHE A 202 13.39 -7.16 -10.87
CA PHE A 202 12.19 -7.91 -11.19
C PHE A 202 11.70 -7.63 -12.62
N ILE A 203 11.64 -6.38 -13.06
CA ILE A 203 11.28 -6.01 -14.45
C ILE A 203 12.29 -6.61 -15.44
N ARG A 204 13.59 -6.57 -15.15
CA ARG A 204 14.61 -7.22 -15.98
C ARG A 204 14.37 -8.73 -16.10
N LYS A 205 13.93 -9.38 -15.02
CA LYS A 205 13.56 -10.79 -15.02
C LYS A 205 12.33 -11.02 -15.91
N MET A 206 11.30 -10.18 -15.82
CA MET A 206 10.11 -10.24 -16.70
C MET A 206 10.51 -10.11 -18.18
N ILE A 207 11.38 -9.15 -18.52
CA ILE A 207 11.92 -8.98 -19.90
C ILE A 207 12.61 -10.27 -20.38
N SER A 208 13.30 -10.98 -19.49
CA SER A 208 13.96 -12.24 -19.87
C SER A 208 12.99 -13.33 -20.30
N PHE A 209 11.73 -13.28 -19.85
CA PHE A 209 10.68 -14.23 -20.21
C PHE A 209 9.97 -13.88 -21.52
N ALA A 210 10.04 -12.63 -21.97
CA ALA A 210 9.36 -12.20 -23.18
C ALA A 210 10.09 -12.70 -24.45
N LYS A 211 9.30 -13.02 -25.50
CA LYS A 211 9.81 -13.24 -26.86
C LYS A 211 10.32 -11.91 -27.46
N PRO A 212 11.21 -11.94 -28.47
CA PRO A 212 11.44 -10.76 -29.32
C PRO A 212 10.09 -10.27 -29.90
N GLY A 213 9.84 -8.96 -29.83
CA GLY A 213 8.54 -8.36 -30.20
C GLY A 213 7.42 -8.54 -29.20
N GLY A 214 7.60 -9.35 -28.15
CA GLY A 214 6.61 -9.57 -27.10
C GLY A 214 6.49 -8.38 -26.15
N TYR A 215 5.32 -8.22 -25.56
CA TYR A 215 5.03 -7.16 -24.59
C TYR A 215 5.51 -7.51 -23.18
N VAL A 216 6.02 -6.50 -22.46
CA VAL A 216 6.18 -6.50 -21.02
C VAL A 216 5.32 -5.38 -20.45
N VAL A 217 4.42 -5.73 -19.53
CA VAL A 217 3.41 -4.80 -18.99
C VAL A 217 3.48 -4.80 -17.46
N CYS A 218 3.65 -3.63 -16.89
CA CYS A 218 3.68 -3.39 -15.45
C CYS A 218 2.48 -2.56 -15.04
N MET A 219 1.64 -3.12 -14.19
CA MET A 219 0.43 -2.47 -13.67
C MET A 219 0.58 -2.26 -12.18
N ASP A 220 0.62 -1.03 -11.71
CA ASP A 220 0.68 -0.76 -10.27
C ASP A 220 -0.05 0.52 -9.88
N VAL A 221 -0.44 0.60 -8.61
CA VAL A 221 -1.11 1.78 -8.05
C VAL A 221 -0.05 2.77 -7.59
N ASN A 222 -0.18 4.03 -8.00
CA ASN A 222 0.58 5.11 -7.40
C ASN A 222 -0.10 5.50 -6.08
N ARG A 223 0.61 5.33 -4.97
CA ARG A 223 0.06 5.60 -3.63
C ARG A 223 -0.24 7.08 -3.38
N GLU A 224 0.48 7.99 -4.00
CA GLU A 224 0.20 9.43 -3.90
C GLU A 224 -1.15 9.76 -4.55
N PHE A 225 -1.42 9.21 -5.76
CA PHE A 225 -2.70 9.38 -6.43
C PHE A 225 -3.83 8.71 -5.64
N GLU A 226 -3.62 7.48 -5.18
CA GLU A 226 -4.61 6.76 -4.38
C GLU A 226 -4.95 7.51 -3.09
N SER A 227 -3.97 8.12 -2.43
CA SER A 227 -4.18 8.86 -1.18
C SER A 227 -5.07 10.08 -1.33
N CYS A 228 -5.13 10.67 -2.52
CA CYS A 228 -5.99 11.81 -2.85
C CYS A 228 -7.23 11.40 -3.68
N GLY A 229 -7.42 10.11 -3.93
CA GLY A 229 -8.47 9.60 -4.81
C GLY A 229 -9.83 9.39 -4.16
N LEU A 230 -9.95 9.57 -2.84
CA LEU A 230 -11.19 9.34 -2.10
C LEU A 230 -12.00 10.64 -1.94
N TYR A 231 -13.28 10.55 -2.32
CA TYR A 231 -14.32 11.51 -1.94
C TYR A 231 -15.45 10.78 -1.21
N VAL A 232 -15.94 11.34 -0.13
CA VAL A 232 -17.12 10.88 0.60
C VAL A 232 -18.08 12.06 0.71
N ASP A 233 -19.31 11.89 0.22
CA ASP A 233 -20.30 12.96 0.27
C ASP A 233 -20.65 13.30 1.71
N GLY A 234 -20.67 14.60 2.04
CA GLY A 234 -20.86 15.10 3.40
C GLY A 234 -19.59 15.17 4.26
N MET A 235 -18.41 14.76 3.75
CA MET A 235 -17.12 15.00 4.40
C MET A 235 -16.28 16.04 3.66
N ASP A 236 -15.45 16.79 4.39
CA ASP A 236 -14.51 17.73 3.75
C ASP A 236 -13.45 16.96 2.97
N TYR A 237 -13.40 17.18 1.66
CA TYR A 237 -12.42 16.56 0.77
C TYR A 237 -10.96 16.83 1.19
N ARG A 238 -10.68 18.02 1.74
CA ARG A 238 -9.33 18.35 2.22
C ARG A 238 -8.93 17.49 3.41
N GLU A 239 -9.86 17.22 4.33
CA GLU A 239 -9.58 16.30 5.45
C GLU A 239 -9.34 14.87 4.97
N LEU A 240 -10.02 14.43 3.89
CA LEU A 240 -9.80 13.12 3.29
C LEU A 240 -8.42 12.98 2.63
N CYS A 241 -7.85 14.07 2.11
CA CYS A 241 -6.58 14.09 1.35
C CYS A 241 -5.37 14.55 2.17
N LEU A 242 -5.53 14.92 3.44
CA LEU A 242 -4.41 15.36 4.29
C LEU A 242 -3.56 14.18 4.76
N HIS A 243 -2.33 14.10 4.24
CA HIS A 243 -1.40 12.99 4.49
C HIS A 243 0.04 13.46 4.76
N GLU A 244 0.21 14.53 5.54
CA GLU A 244 1.53 15.16 5.78
C GLU A 244 2.64 14.19 6.23
N GLY A 245 2.27 13.14 6.97
CA GLY A 245 3.24 12.13 7.43
C GLY A 245 3.51 10.99 6.44
N LEU A 246 2.62 10.73 5.46
CA LEU A 246 2.76 9.59 4.56
C LEU A 246 3.98 9.70 3.65
N GLU A 247 4.32 10.89 3.19
CA GLU A 247 5.53 11.10 2.37
C GLU A 247 6.79 10.66 3.13
N LYS A 248 6.91 11.02 4.41
CA LYS A 248 8.04 10.61 5.25
C LYS A 248 8.08 9.09 5.44
N LYS A 249 6.92 8.47 5.66
CA LYS A 249 6.79 7.01 5.73
C LYS A 249 7.30 6.37 4.45
N TRP A 250 6.84 6.83 3.30
CA TRP A 250 7.25 6.28 2.01
C TRP A 250 8.74 6.48 1.71
N GLN A 251 9.30 7.66 2.03
CA GLN A 251 10.74 7.92 1.92
C GLN A 251 11.58 7.03 2.83
N THR A 252 11.12 6.79 4.06
CA THR A 252 11.80 5.92 5.01
C THR A 252 11.79 4.46 4.54
N GLU A 253 10.66 3.96 4.06
CA GLU A 253 10.54 2.60 3.54
C GLU A 253 11.34 2.41 2.25
N LEU A 254 11.40 3.43 1.39
CA LEU A 254 12.26 3.41 0.22
C LEU A 254 13.75 3.34 0.61
N ALA A 255 14.16 4.14 1.59
CA ALA A 255 15.55 4.18 2.03
C ALA A 255 16.00 2.89 2.77
N LEU A 256 15.13 2.28 3.57
CA LEU A 256 15.45 1.14 4.43
C LEU A 256 15.08 -0.22 3.85
N GLN A 257 14.07 -0.30 2.97
CA GLN A 257 13.58 -1.54 2.37
C GLN A 257 13.59 -1.54 0.83
N GLY A 258 13.96 -0.44 0.17
CA GLY A 258 13.85 -0.32 -1.30
C GLY A 258 12.42 -0.22 -1.83
N ARG A 259 11.39 -0.14 -0.97
CA ARG A 259 9.97 -0.12 -1.33
C ARG A 259 9.57 1.23 -1.91
N ASP A 260 9.29 1.26 -3.19
CA ASP A 260 8.95 2.49 -3.92
C ASP A 260 7.44 2.59 -4.18
N TYR A 261 6.75 3.38 -3.38
CA TYR A 261 5.30 3.63 -3.53
C TYR A 261 4.94 4.49 -4.74
N SER A 262 5.94 5.10 -5.39
CA SER A 262 5.81 5.84 -6.64
C SER A 262 6.34 5.06 -7.86
N VAL A 263 6.62 3.76 -7.72
CA VAL A 263 7.17 2.92 -8.81
C VAL A 263 6.29 2.92 -10.06
N ALA A 264 4.97 3.05 -9.89
CA ALA A 264 4.02 3.05 -11.01
C ALA A 264 4.28 4.18 -12.01
N VAL A 265 4.58 5.41 -11.56
CA VAL A 265 4.91 6.55 -12.45
C VAL A 265 6.32 6.44 -13.05
N LYS A 266 7.18 5.63 -12.46
CA LYS A 266 8.56 5.40 -12.92
C LYS A 266 8.68 4.22 -13.88
N ALA A 267 7.68 3.34 -13.91
CA ALA A 267 7.74 2.04 -14.60
C ALA A 267 8.06 2.19 -16.09
N ALA A 268 7.42 3.13 -16.81
CA ALA A 268 7.71 3.37 -18.22
C ALA A 268 9.18 3.78 -18.45
N HIS A 269 9.72 4.68 -17.63
CA HIS A 269 11.14 5.07 -17.72
C HIS A 269 12.10 3.92 -17.39
N ILE A 270 11.68 2.99 -16.50
CA ILE A 270 12.47 1.79 -16.21
C ILE A 270 12.48 0.86 -17.43
N LEU A 271 11.31 0.62 -18.06
CA LEU A 271 11.19 -0.20 -19.26
C LEU A 271 12.07 0.34 -20.39
N GLU A 272 12.02 1.67 -20.65
CA GLU A 272 12.82 2.33 -21.66
C GLU A 272 14.34 2.18 -21.40
N ARG A 273 14.78 2.46 -20.16
CA ARG A 273 16.19 2.28 -19.76
C ARG A 273 16.68 0.83 -19.85
N LEU A 274 15.76 -0.14 -19.72
CA LEU A 274 16.08 -1.56 -19.89
C LEU A 274 16.04 -2.01 -21.35
N GLY A 275 15.83 -1.09 -22.29
CA GLY A 275 15.97 -1.33 -23.72
C GLY A 275 14.72 -1.86 -24.41
N LEU A 276 13.51 -1.59 -23.87
CA LEU A 276 12.28 -1.91 -24.60
C LEU A 276 12.00 -0.81 -25.62
N ALA A 277 11.39 -1.20 -26.73
CA ALA A 277 10.84 -0.31 -27.75
C ALA A 277 9.35 -0.02 -27.50
N ASP A 278 8.82 0.99 -28.19
CA ASP A 278 7.39 1.37 -28.16
C ASP A 278 6.85 1.51 -26.71
N VAL A 279 7.68 2.09 -25.84
CA VAL A 279 7.30 2.27 -24.44
C VAL A 279 6.25 3.38 -24.32
N ASP A 280 5.14 3.08 -23.64
CA ASP A 280 4.09 4.05 -23.33
C ASP A 280 3.45 3.71 -21.95
N VAL A 281 2.62 4.60 -21.45
CA VAL A 281 1.90 4.43 -20.17
C VAL A 281 0.46 4.92 -20.29
N ARG A 282 -0.45 4.16 -19.69
CA ARG A 282 -1.88 4.49 -19.57
C ARG A 282 -2.29 4.56 -18.11
N MET A 283 -3.28 5.38 -17.83
CA MET A 283 -3.97 5.36 -16.56
C MET A 283 -5.25 4.54 -16.71
N ASN A 284 -5.52 3.66 -15.78
CA ASN A 284 -6.76 2.90 -15.71
C ASN A 284 -7.94 3.87 -15.51
N ASP A 285 -9.03 3.65 -16.22
CA ASP A 285 -10.21 4.54 -16.24
C ASP A 285 -11.20 4.29 -15.09
N LYS A 286 -10.96 3.26 -14.24
CA LYS A 286 -11.91 2.89 -13.19
C LYS A 286 -11.93 3.90 -12.05
N VAL A 287 -13.07 4.53 -11.87
CA VAL A 287 -13.48 5.21 -10.64
C VAL A 287 -14.60 4.39 -10.01
N GLU A 288 -14.42 3.97 -8.78
CA GLU A 288 -15.48 3.33 -7.99
C GLU A 288 -16.42 4.43 -7.49
N PHE A 289 -17.59 4.57 -8.13
CA PHE A 289 -18.61 5.52 -7.73
C PHE A 289 -19.80 4.74 -7.17
N MET A 290 -20.12 4.96 -5.89
CA MET A 290 -21.10 4.17 -5.15
C MET A 290 -22.13 5.06 -4.45
N THR A 291 -23.39 4.76 -4.74
CA THR A 291 -24.57 5.34 -4.08
C THR A 291 -25.56 4.24 -3.76
N PRO A 292 -26.53 4.45 -2.84
CA PRO A 292 -27.57 3.47 -2.51
C PRO A 292 -28.44 3.02 -3.70
N LYS A 293 -28.34 3.72 -4.84
CA LYS A 293 -29.05 3.35 -6.07
C LYS A 293 -28.41 2.18 -6.83
N HIS A 294 -27.15 1.84 -6.52
CA HIS A 294 -26.46 0.70 -7.12
C HIS A 294 -26.92 -0.59 -6.47
N ALA A 295 -27.22 -1.61 -7.28
CA ALA A 295 -27.71 -2.89 -6.80
C ALA A 295 -26.73 -3.63 -5.86
N ASP A 296 -25.43 -3.40 -6.05
CA ASP A 296 -24.34 -3.99 -5.25
C ASP A 296 -23.78 -3.03 -4.19
N TYR A 297 -24.48 -1.94 -3.87
CA TYR A 297 -24.00 -0.89 -2.97
C TYR A 297 -23.55 -1.43 -1.62
N GLU A 298 -24.38 -2.23 -0.94
CA GLU A 298 -24.03 -2.77 0.39
C GLU A 298 -22.78 -3.65 0.35
N GLU A 299 -22.68 -4.51 -0.66
CA GLU A 299 -21.50 -5.36 -0.84
C GLU A 299 -20.25 -4.51 -1.12
N ALA A 300 -20.35 -3.55 -2.05
CA ALA A 300 -19.27 -2.65 -2.40
C ALA A 300 -18.77 -1.83 -1.22
N ARG A 301 -19.71 -1.23 -0.49
CA ARG A 301 -19.43 -0.45 0.71
C ARG A 301 -18.72 -1.28 1.78
N ASN A 302 -19.25 -2.49 2.06
CA ASN A 302 -18.65 -3.38 3.05
C ASN A 302 -17.24 -3.83 2.65
N ASP A 303 -17.03 -4.17 1.37
CA ASP A 303 -15.71 -4.51 0.84
C ASP A 303 -14.75 -3.33 0.93
N PHE A 304 -15.21 -2.12 0.60
CA PHE A 304 -14.44 -0.89 0.71
C PHE A 304 -14.01 -0.59 2.15
N LEU A 305 -14.94 -0.68 3.10
CA LEU A 305 -14.64 -0.45 4.52
C LEU A 305 -13.69 -1.49 5.10
N ARG A 306 -13.85 -2.76 4.74
CA ARG A 306 -12.93 -3.84 5.17
C ARG A 306 -11.54 -3.66 4.58
N ALA A 307 -11.45 -3.33 3.29
CA ALA A 307 -10.18 -3.12 2.61
C ALA A 307 -9.34 -1.99 3.23
N ASN A 308 -10.02 -0.97 3.75
CA ASN A 308 -9.39 0.20 4.38
C ASN A 308 -9.34 0.12 5.93
N GLN A 309 -9.82 -0.98 6.52
CA GLN A 309 -9.90 -1.17 7.98
C GLN A 309 -10.78 -0.11 8.68
N TRP A 310 -11.87 0.30 8.04
CA TRP A 310 -12.84 1.29 8.55
C TRP A 310 -14.17 0.68 9.01
N THR A 311 -14.23 -0.62 9.25
CA THR A 311 -15.43 -1.32 9.72
C THR A 311 -15.78 -1.03 11.18
N SER A 312 -14.78 -0.61 11.98
CA SER A 312 -14.91 -0.22 13.38
C SER A 312 -13.77 0.71 13.78
N CYS A 313 -13.98 1.47 14.84
CA CYS A 313 -12.91 2.26 15.44
C CYS A 313 -11.89 1.35 16.13
N MET A 314 -10.61 1.62 15.93
CA MET A 314 -9.54 0.93 16.65
C MET A 314 -9.67 1.16 18.16
N GLY A 315 -9.39 0.14 18.97
CA GLY A 315 -9.21 0.30 20.41
C GLY A 315 -7.99 1.18 20.74
N GLN A 316 -8.00 1.82 21.91
CA GLN A 316 -6.91 2.73 22.32
C GLN A 316 -5.52 2.04 22.30
N GLY A 317 -5.46 0.75 22.65
CA GLY A 317 -4.21 -0.02 22.62
C GLY A 317 -3.67 -0.23 21.19
N GLU A 318 -4.56 -0.56 20.26
CA GLU A 318 -4.24 -0.77 18.85
C GLU A 318 -3.80 0.54 18.18
N GLU A 319 -4.50 1.63 18.48
CA GLU A 319 -4.14 2.95 17.96
C GLU A 319 -2.76 3.40 18.45
N ASN A 320 -2.45 3.21 19.74
CA ASN A 320 -1.14 3.52 20.28
C ASN A 320 -0.03 2.67 19.62
N ALA A 321 -0.28 1.39 19.38
CA ALA A 321 0.66 0.52 18.68
C ALA A 321 0.90 0.99 17.24
N LEU A 322 -0.17 1.37 16.51
CA LEU A 322 -0.07 1.92 15.16
C LEU A 322 0.71 3.25 15.14
N ILE A 323 0.46 4.15 16.10
CA ILE A 323 1.20 5.40 16.22
C ILE A 323 2.70 5.13 16.39
N LEU A 324 3.07 4.19 17.27
CA LEU A 324 4.48 3.83 17.49
C LEU A 324 5.09 3.23 16.19
N GLN A 325 4.38 2.35 15.51
CA GLN A 325 4.83 1.80 14.23
C GLN A 325 5.06 2.90 13.20
N LEU A 326 4.11 3.81 13.00
CA LEU A 326 4.22 4.93 12.05
C LEU A 326 5.41 5.85 12.40
N MET A 327 5.72 6.02 13.68
CA MET A 327 6.90 6.78 14.11
C MET A 327 8.20 6.09 13.71
N THR A 328 8.29 4.76 13.80
CA THR A 328 9.48 4.02 13.32
C THR A 328 9.64 4.10 11.80
N HIS A 329 8.55 4.42 11.08
CA HIS A 329 8.52 4.66 9.64
C HIS A 329 8.69 6.16 9.27
N GLY A 330 9.18 6.99 10.18
CA GLY A 330 9.59 8.37 9.90
C GLY A 330 8.54 9.45 10.18
N MET A 331 7.32 9.10 10.57
CA MET A 331 6.32 10.09 10.99
C MET A 331 6.69 10.68 12.36
N SER A 332 6.40 11.97 12.56
CA SER A 332 6.30 12.51 13.90
C SER A 332 5.07 11.95 14.61
N ARG A 333 5.08 11.98 15.95
CA ARG A 333 3.93 11.52 16.75
C ARG A 333 2.62 12.27 16.42
N SER A 334 2.73 13.58 16.13
CA SER A 334 1.56 14.38 15.74
C SER A 334 1.01 13.98 14.40
N GLU A 335 1.86 13.69 13.39
CA GLU A 335 1.44 13.20 12.08
C GLU A 335 0.80 11.81 12.17
N ALA A 336 1.40 10.91 12.95
CA ALA A 336 0.85 9.58 13.19
C ALA A 336 -0.52 9.61 13.89
N ARG A 337 -0.70 10.52 14.87
CA ARG A 337 -1.99 10.74 15.51
C ARG A 337 -3.03 11.32 14.56
N GLU A 338 -2.66 12.31 13.76
CA GLU A 338 -3.58 12.90 12.78
C GLU A 338 -4.04 11.87 11.75
N TYR A 339 -3.12 11.01 11.30
CA TYR A 339 -3.45 9.86 10.45
C TYR A 339 -4.49 8.93 11.12
N CYS A 340 -4.30 8.57 12.39
CA CYS A 340 -5.26 7.73 13.13
C CYS A 340 -6.60 8.44 13.34
N LEU A 341 -6.59 9.74 13.67
CA LEU A 341 -7.81 10.54 13.84
C LEU A 341 -8.62 10.64 12.54
N ARG A 342 -7.96 10.86 11.41
CA ARG A 342 -8.59 10.84 10.09
C ARG A 342 -9.29 9.50 9.81
N ASN A 343 -8.60 8.39 9.99
CA ASN A 343 -9.18 7.07 9.79
C ASN A 343 -10.37 6.81 10.70
N ARG A 344 -10.30 7.27 11.94
CA ARG A 344 -11.41 7.18 12.90
C ARG A 344 -12.61 8.00 12.43
N ARG A 345 -12.41 9.27 12.02
CA ARG A 345 -13.50 10.12 11.51
C ARG A 345 -14.20 9.49 10.31
N ILE A 346 -13.45 8.88 9.39
CA ILE A 346 -14.03 8.17 8.24
C ILE A 346 -14.86 6.97 8.72
N ALA A 347 -14.32 6.14 9.62
CA ALA A 347 -15.03 4.97 10.15
C ALA A 347 -16.31 5.36 10.90
N GLU A 348 -16.27 6.42 11.74
CA GLU A 348 -17.42 6.98 12.47
C GLU A 348 -18.46 7.53 11.50
N TYR A 349 -18.03 8.25 10.44
CA TYR A 349 -18.94 8.77 9.43
C TYR A 349 -19.71 7.65 8.73
N PHE A 350 -19.04 6.64 8.22
CA PHE A 350 -19.70 5.49 7.59
C PHE A 350 -20.55 4.67 8.56
N SER A 351 -20.20 4.60 9.83
CA SER A 351 -21.01 3.94 10.86
C SER A 351 -22.31 4.70 11.14
N SER A 352 -22.25 6.04 11.13
CA SER A 352 -23.39 6.91 11.40
C SER A 352 -24.27 7.16 10.18
N ASN A 353 -23.75 6.93 8.96
CA ASN A 353 -24.43 7.17 7.70
C ASN A 353 -24.39 5.89 6.84
N PRO A 354 -25.34 4.95 7.03
CA PRO A 354 -25.39 3.70 6.27
C PRO A 354 -25.48 3.92 4.76
N ASP A 355 -26.11 5.00 4.33
CA ASP A 355 -26.32 5.38 2.93
C ASP A 355 -25.25 6.34 2.39
N ALA A 356 -24.09 6.45 3.04
CA ALA A 356 -23.03 7.35 2.62
C ALA A 356 -22.55 7.06 1.19
N GLU A 357 -22.58 8.07 0.35
CA GLU A 357 -22.11 7.99 -1.04
C GLU A 357 -20.61 8.28 -1.11
N TYR A 358 -19.91 7.58 -2.01
CA TYR A 358 -18.47 7.81 -2.19
C TYR A 358 -17.98 7.57 -3.61
N SER A 359 -16.86 8.21 -3.94
CA SER A 359 -16.07 7.94 -5.15
C SER A 359 -14.64 7.62 -4.78
N PHE A 360 -14.03 6.65 -5.44
CA PHE A 360 -12.65 6.29 -5.20
C PHE A 360 -11.87 6.00 -6.49
N ALA A 361 -10.91 6.87 -6.81
CA ALA A 361 -9.96 6.71 -7.91
C ALA A 361 -8.63 6.17 -7.38
N ARG A 362 -8.25 4.94 -7.79
CA ARG A 362 -7.07 4.26 -7.24
C ARG A 362 -5.75 4.68 -7.86
N GLY A 363 -5.76 5.36 -9.01
CA GLY A 363 -4.53 5.77 -9.69
C GLY A 363 -3.68 4.59 -10.19
N LEU A 364 -4.32 3.55 -10.73
CA LEU A 364 -3.62 2.41 -11.33
C LEU A 364 -3.01 2.81 -12.68
N LEU A 365 -1.69 2.72 -12.80
CA LEU A 365 -0.95 2.98 -14.03
C LEU A 365 -0.57 1.66 -14.72
N ILE A 366 -0.54 1.69 -16.04
CA ILE A 366 -0.26 0.56 -16.94
C ILE A 366 0.89 1.00 -17.84
N ALA A 367 2.12 0.70 -17.45
CA ALA A 367 3.30 0.92 -18.26
C ALA A 367 3.59 -0.33 -19.09
N TYR A 368 3.93 -0.15 -20.36
CA TYR A 368 4.22 -1.27 -21.26
C TYR A 368 5.27 -0.91 -22.28
N GLY A 369 5.88 -1.94 -22.87
CA GLY A 369 6.84 -1.80 -23.96
C GLY A 369 7.08 -3.14 -24.65
N ARG A 370 7.74 -3.12 -25.79
CA ARG A 370 8.08 -4.33 -26.57
C ARG A 370 9.55 -4.67 -26.41
N LYS A 371 9.83 -5.94 -26.19
CA LYS A 371 11.19 -6.47 -26.22
C LYS A 371 11.72 -6.44 -27.66
N MET A 372 12.87 -5.81 -27.86
CA MET A 372 13.60 -5.86 -29.12
C MET A 372 14.20 -7.25 -29.40
#